data_098347a7cef0e0a08315346967fde108
#
_entry.id   098347a7cef0e0a08315346967fde108
#
_cell.length_a   1.000
_cell.length_b   1.000
_cell.length_c   1.000
_cell.angle_alpha   90.00
_cell.angle_beta   90.00
_cell.angle_gamma   90.00
#
_symmetry.space_group_name_H-M   'P 1'
#
loop_
_entity.id
_entity.type
_entity.pdbx_description
1 polymer ?
#
loop_
_entity_poly.entity_id
_entity_poly.type
_entity_poly.pdbx_seq_one_letter_code
_entity_poly.pdbx_strand_id
1 'polypeptide(L)'
;TKNFWTTLIRRRYKRLRNFYFLDRNTPHYDFIGLNYYHINRKPRFGEKSEIITKQEMMTEMNWEIYPEGIYHVLKDLKRFGKPIYITENGIADGTDKLREKFIKDHLYWIWRAIQDGVDVRGYLYWSLLDNFEWAKGFAPRFGLVEINYATLERKIRPSAYEYGKICKDNAMQINE
;
A
#
# COMPACT_ATOMS: atom_id res chain seq x y z
N THR A 1 -5.78 -21.58 22.03
CA THR A 1 -6.79 -20.71 22.66
C THR A 1 -6.33 -19.27 22.56
N LYS A 2 -7.01 -18.47 21.72
CA LYS A 2 -6.73 -17.02 21.66
C LYS A 2 -7.11 -16.44 23.02
N ASN A 3 -6.11 -16.04 23.82
CA ASN A 3 -6.35 -15.46 25.13
C ASN A 3 -7.15 -14.16 24.96
N PHE A 4 -8.27 -14.04 25.63
CA PHE A 4 -9.17 -12.86 25.62
C PHE A 4 -8.39 -11.55 25.84
N TRP A 5 -7.47 -11.54 26.79
CA TRP A 5 -6.66 -10.37 27.12
C TRP A 5 -5.72 -9.94 25.98
N THR A 6 -5.09 -10.89 25.27
CA THR A 6 -4.23 -10.55 24.13
C THR A 6 -5.04 -9.97 22.98
N THR A 7 -6.27 -10.44 22.77
CA THR A 7 -7.18 -9.89 21.78
C THR A 7 -7.62 -8.46 22.12
N LEU A 8 -7.94 -8.21 23.40
CA LEU A 8 -8.35 -6.88 23.87
C LEU A 8 -7.20 -5.86 23.75
N ILE A 9 -5.99 -6.25 24.18
CA ILE A 9 -4.79 -5.40 24.07
C ILE A 9 -4.50 -5.06 22.62
N ARG A 10 -4.57 -6.04 21.69
CA ARG A 10 -4.37 -5.82 20.25
C ARG A 10 -5.39 -4.85 19.66
N ARG A 11 -6.68 -5.01 20.00
CA ARG A 11 -7.75 -4.11 19.54
C ARG A 11 -7.50 -2.69 20.05
N ARG A 12 -7.12 -2.52 21.33
CA ARG A 12 -6.82 -1.22 21.91
C ARG A 12 -5.58 -0.58 21.28
N TYR A 13 -4.52 -1.36 21.06
CA TYR A 13 -3.30 -0.89 20.40
C TYR A 13 -3.56 -0.46 18.95
N LYS A 14 -4.29 -1.29 18.17
CA LYS A 14 -4.71 -0.96 16.80
C LYS A 14 -5.50 0.35 16.76
N ARG A 15 -6.47 0.50 17.68
CA ARG A 15 -7.29 1.71 17.76
C ARG A 15 -6.45 2.95 18.08
N LEU A 16 -5.60 2.89 19.07
CA LEU A 16 -4.76 4.01 19.49
C LEU A 16 -3.76 4.42 18.41
N ARG A 17 -3.14 3.43 17.74
CA ARG A 17 -2.10 3.72 16.76
C ARG A 17 -2.64 4.17 15.41
N ASN A 18 -3.69 3.50 14.92
CA ASN A 18 -4.15 3.70 13.54
C ASN A 18 -5.37 4.62 13.44
N PHE A 19 -6.22 4.67 14.48
CA PHE A 19 -7.52 5.29 14.38
C PHE A 19 -7.77 6.43 15.36
N TYR A 20 -6.90 6.65 16.34
CA TYR A 20 -7.09 7.67 17.38
C TYR A 20 -7.34 9.06 16.81
N PHE A 21 -6.55 9.44 15.81
CA PHE A 21 -6.72 10.73 15.13
C PHE A 21 -8.06 10.81 14.39
N LEU A 22 -8.38 9.77 13.62
CA LEU A 22 -9.64 9.71 12.87
C LEU A 22 -10.85 9.70 13.80
N ASP A 23 -10.82 8.90 14.87
CA ASP A 23 -11.91 8.82 15.86
C ASP A 23 -12.24 10.18 16.49
N ARG A 24 -11.24 11.05 16.68
CA ARG A 24 -11.43 12.36 17.31
C ARG A 24 -11.82 13.47 16.34
N ASN A 25 -11.46 13.33 15.07
CA ASN A 25 -11.60 14.40 14.10
C ASN A 25 -12.65 14.12 13.01
N THR A 26 -13.40 13.01 13.12
CA THR A 26 -14.41 12.63 12.11
C THR A 26 -15.34 13.77 11.66
N PRO A 27 -15.81 14.70 12.53
CA PRO A 27 -16.62 15.84 12.08
C PRO A 27 -15.86 16.88 11.25
N HIS A 28 -14.53 16.84 11.22
CA HIS A 28 -13.67 17.90 10.71
C HIS A 28 -12.90 17.54 9.44
N TYR A 29 -13.20 16.40 8.81
CA TYR A 29 -12.61 16.03 7.51
C TYR A 29 -13.67 15.49 6.56
N ASP A 30 -13.48 15.72 5.26
CA ASP A 30 -14.42 15.32 4.20
C ASP A 30 -14.11 13.95 3.64
N PHE A 31 -12.85 13.54 3.64
CA PHE A 31 -12.37 12.24 3.14
C PHE A 31 -11.17 11.73 3.95
N ILE A 32 -10.81 10.47 3.73
CA ILE A 32 -9.63 9.82 4.33
C ILE A 32 -8.60 9.56 3.24
N GLY A 33 -7.38 10.05 3.43
CA GLY A 33 -6.21 9.67 2.65
C GLY A 33 -5.52 8.46 3.27
N LEU A 34 -5.32 7.40 2.49
CA LEU A 34 -4.65 6.18 2.93
C LEU A 34 -3.31 6.01 2.21
N ASN A 35 -2.21 5.98 2.98
CA ASN A 35 -0.92 5.53 2.51
C ASN A 35 -0.71 4.08 2.94
N TYR A 36 -0.54 3.17 1.99
CA TYR A 36 -0.34 1.75 2.27
C TYR A 36 0.83 1.20 1.47
N TYR A 37 1.83 0.62 2.16
CA TYR A 37 3.01 0.05 1.51
C TYR A 37 3.26 -1.40 1.91
N HIS A 38 3.19 -1.72 3.19
CA HIS A 38 3.55 -3.02 3.70
C HIS A 38 2.88 -3.34 5.03
N ILE A 39 3.00 -4.59 5.47
CA ILE A 39 2.60 -5.01 6.81
C ILE A 39 3.80 -4.99 7.76
N ASN A 40 3.58 -4.50 8.99
CA ASN A 40 4.54 -4.62 10.06
C ASN A 40 4.15 -5.81 10.95
N ARG A 41 4.70 -6.98 10.64
CA ARG A 41 4.47 -8.19 11.45
C ARG A 41 5.32 -8.11 12.71
N LYS A 42 4.69 -7.81 13.85
CA LYS A 42 5.35 -7.97 15.15
C LYS A 42 5.15 -9.41 15.62
N PRO A 43 6.24 -10.13 16.00
CA PRO A 43 6.11 -11.46 16.59
C PRO A 43 5.27 -11.38 17.88
N ARG A 44 4.55 -12.44 18.19
CA ARG A 44 3.92 -12.61 19.51
C ARG A 44 5.02 -12.73 20.56
N PHE A 45 4.69 -12.31 21.77
CA PHE A 45 5.57 -12.55 22.93
C PHE A 45 5.90 -14.05 23.00
N GLY A 46 7.17 -14.44 22.81
CA GLY A 46 7.61 -15.85 22.79
C GLY A 46 7.56 -16.55 21.43
N GLU A 47 7.02 -15.93 20.38
CA GLU A 47 7.11 -16.45 19.00
C GLU A 47 8.35 -15.87 18.31
N LYS A 48 9.16 -16.74 17.70
CA LYS A 48 10.18 -16.28 16.75
C LYS A 48 9.43 -15.65 15.58
N SER A 49 9.86 -14.48 15.13
CA SER A 49 9.37 -13.89 13.88
C SER A 49 9.63 -14.92 12.77
N GLU A 50 8.59 -15.47 12.16
CA GLU A 50 8.75 -16.12 10.86
C GLU A 50 9.12 -14.99 9.89
N ILE A 51 10.41 -14.81 9.71
CA ILE A 51 10.95 -13.94 8.68
C ILE A 51 10.55 -14.62 7.38
N ILE A 52 9.64 -13.98 6.63
CA ILE A 52 9.31 -14.43 5.29
C ILE A 52 10.57 -14.21 4.47
N THR A 53 11.34 -15.27 4.28
CA THR A 53 12.64 -15.26 3.60
C THR A 53 12.52 -15.43 2.08
N LYS A 54 11.29 -15.42 1.54
CA LYS A 54 11.11 -15.43 0.08
C LYS A 54 11.44 -14.05 -0.46
N GLN A 55 12.62 -13.92 -1.01
CA GLN A 55 13.15 -12.69 -1.61
C GLN A 55 12.21 -12.10 -2.68
N GLU A 56 11.41 -12.96 -3.32
CA GLU A 56 10.39 -12.59 -4.31
C GLU A 56 9.20 -11.79 -3.72
N MET A 57 9.07 -11.76 -2.38
CA MET A 57 8.01 -11.03 -1.68
C MET A 57 8.52 -9.78 -0.94
N MET A 58 9.75 -9.36 -1.19
CA MET A 58 10.37 -8.22 -0.52
C MET A 58 10.76 -7.15 -1.53
N THR A 59 10.56 -5.89 -1.14
CA THR A 59 11.00 -4.72 -1.92
C THR A 59 12.46 -4.37 -1.64
N GLU A 60 13.05 -3.44 -2.40
CA GLU A 60 14.37 -2.84 -2.10
C GLU A 60 14.44 -2.16 -0.72
N MET A 61 13.29 -1.82 -0.14
CA MET A 61 13.17 -1.28 1.22
C MET A 61 13.14 -2.36 2.31
N ASN A 62 13.27 -3.65 1.95
CA ASN A 62 13.02 -4.79 2.83
C ASN A 62 11.59 -4.78 3.43
N TRP A 63 10.62 -4.33 2.64
CA TRP A 63 9.21 -4.37 3.00
C TRP A 63 8.54 -5.60 2.38
N GLU A 64 7.75 -6.30 3.18
CA GLU A 64 6.94 -7.41 2.69
C GLU A 64 5.84 -6.89 1.75
N ILE A 65 5.77 -7.46 0.55
CA ILE A 65 4.68 -7.21 -0.39
C ILE A 65 3.45 -7.97 0.12
N TYR A 66 2.42 -7.25 0.56
CA TYR A 66 1.21 -7.84 1.13
C TYR A 66 -0.06 -7.12 0.62
N PRO A 67 -0.49 -7.42 -0.63
CA PRO A 67 -1.61 -6.72 -1.26
C PRO A 67 -2.95 -6.88 -0.52
N GLU A 68 -3.25 -8.07 0.02
CA GLU A 68 -4.47 -8.32 0.79
C GLU A 68 -4.61 -7.39 2.00
N GLY A 69 -3.49 -6.91 2.53
CA GLY A 69 -3.48 -6.01 3.68
C GLY A 69 -4.23 -4.72 3.46
N ILE A 70 -4.20 -4.16 2.24
CA ILE A 70 -4.93 -2.94 1.91
C ILE A 70 -6.45 -3.15 2.04
N TYR A 71 -6.96 -4.32 1.62
CA TYR A 71 -8.37 -4.68 1.81
C TYR A 71 -8.78 -4.64 3.28
N HIS A 72 -7.99 -5.24 4.15
CA HIS A 72 -8.28 -5.25 5.59
C HIS A 72 -8.28 -3.84 6.19
N VAL A 73 -7.34 -2.99 5.78
CA VAL A 73 -7.30 -1.59 6.23
C VAL A 73 -8.52 -0.82 5.72
N LEU A 74 -8.89 -0.97 4.46
CA LEU A 74 -10.06 -0.35 3.87
C LEU A 74 -11.36 -0.78 4.58
N LYS A 75 -11.52 -2.07 4.89
CA LYS A 75 -12.66 -2.57 5.69
C LYS A 75 -12.72 -1.96 7.08
N ASP A 76 -11.58 -1.75 7.73
CA ASP A 76 -11.52 -1.07 9.02
C ASP A 76 -11.91 0.42 8.93
N LEU A 77 -11.52 1.10 7.85
CA LEU A 77 -11.81 2.52 7.62
C LEU A 77 -13.27 2.77 7.24
N LYS A 78 -13.98 1.78 6.67
CA LYS A 78 -15.40 1.86 6.30
C LYS A 78 -16.29 2.42 7.43
N ARG A 79 -15.95 2.12 8.68
CA ARG A 79 -16.73 2.55 9.87
C ARG A 79 -16.86 4.07 10.02
N PHE A 80 -15.96 4.85 9.41
CA PHE A 80 -16.00 6.32 9.48
C PHE A 80 -17.01 6.95 8.54
N GLY A 81 -17.56 6.18 7.58
CA GLY A 81 -18.57 6.67 6.65
C GLY A 81 -18.11 7.80 5.72
N LYS A 82 -16.79 7.89 5.48
CA LYS A 82 -16.17 8.92 4.64
C LYS A 82 -15.60 8.30 3.38
N PRO A 83 -15.58 9.04 2.26
CA PRO A 83 -14.85 8.64 1.07
C PRO A 83 -13.38 8.37 1.39
N ILE A 84 -12.78 7.39 0.72
CA ILE A 84 -11.37 7.02 0.90
C ILE A 84 -10.65 7.20 -0.43
N TYR A 85 -9.49 7.84 -0.39
CA TYR A 85 -8.53 7.88 -1.49
C TYR A 85 -7.27 7.16 -1.03
N ILE A 86 -6.75 6.24 -1.85
CA ILE A 86 -5.40 5.72 -1.65
C ILE A 86 -4.47 6.81 -2.19
N THR A 87 -3.90 7.58 -1.27
CA THR A 87 -3.03 8.72 -1.60
C THR A 87 -1.61 8.30 -1.90
N GLU A 88 -1.20 7.13 -1.38
CA GLU A 88 0.07 6.52 -1.73
C GLU A 88 -0.01 4.99 -1.62
N ASN A 89 0.46 4.33 -2.67
CA ASN A 89 0.77 2.89 -2.69
C ASN A 89 1.81 2.65 -3.78
N GLY A 90 2.90 1.98 -3.47
CA GLY A 90 3.98 1.80 -4.41
C GLY A 90 5.06 0.83 -3.95
N ILE A 91 5.99 0.53 -4.83
CA ILE A 91 7.07 -0.41 -4.61
C ILE A 91 8.40 0.19 -5.06
N ALA A 92 9.43 0.04 -4.22
CA ALA A 92 10.81 0.25 -4.64
C ALA A 92 11.29 -1.00 -5.40
N ASP A 93 11.47 -0.84 -6.71
CA ASP A 93 11.89 -1.88 -7.65
C ASP A 93 12.57 -1.23 -8.86
N GLY A 94 13.87 -1.09 -8.81
CA GLY A 94 14.66 -0.49 -9.88
C GLY A 94 14.67 -1.31 -11.18
N THR A 95 14.35 -2.60 -11.08
CA THR A 95 14.33 -3.52 -12.23
C THR A 95 13.00 -3.53 -12.99
N ASP A 96 11.94 -2.98 -12.41
CA ASP A 96 10.57 -2.97 -12.92
C ASP A 96 9.94 -4.37 -13.11
N LYS A 97 10.49 -5.39 -12.49
CA LYS A 97 10.01 -6.78 -12.65
C LYS A 97 8.78 -7.09 -11.79
N LEU A 98 8.63 -6.40 -10.67
CA LEU A 98 7.56 -6.65 -9.69
C LEU A 98 6.47 -5.61 -9.74
N ARG A 99 6.73 -4.39 -10.26
CA ARG A 99 5.86 -3.23 -10.14
C ARG A 99 4.50 -3.42 -10.81
N GLU A 100 4.46 -3.97 -12.02
CA GLU A 100 3.20 -4.24 -12.71
C GLU A 100 2.30 -5.17 -11.89
N LYS A 101 2.86 -6.31 -11.44
CA LYS A 101 2.12 -7.26 -10.60
C LYS A 101 1.69 -6.63 -9.29
N PHE A 102 2.57 -5.86 -8.64
CA PHE A 102 2.27 -5.15 -7.40
C PHE A 102 1.04 -4.24 -7.57
N ILE A 103 1.00 -3.44 -8.64
CA ILE A 103 -0.11 -2.53 -8.93
C ILE A 103 -1.41 -3.34 -9.13
N LYS A 104 -1.39 -4.36 -9.98
CA LYS A 104 -2.55 -5.18 -10.30
C LYS A 104 -3.10 -5.89 -9.06
N ASP A 105 -2.23 -6.49 -8.25
CA ASP A 105 -2.64 -7.20 -7.03
C ASP A 105 -3.29 -6.24 -6.01
N HIS A 106 -2.74 -5.03 -5.83
CA HIS A 106 -3.33 -4.06 -4.91
C HIS A 106 -4.66 -3.52 -5.43
N LEU A 107 -4.77 -3.23 -6.73
CA LEU A 107 -6.03 -2.79 -7.34
C LEU A 107 -7.10 -3.87 -7.26
N TYR A 108 -6.74 -5.15 -7.39
CA TYR A 108 -7.66 -6.27 -7.16
C TYR A 108 -8.24 -6.24 -5.75
N TRP A 109 -7.41 -6.10 -4.72
CA TRP A 109 -7.87 -6.08 -3.34
C TRP A 109 -8.65 -4.79 -2.99
N ILE A 110 -8.34 -3.67 -3.63
CA ILE A 110 -9.13 -2.43 -3.55
C ILE A 110 -10.51 -2.65 -4.17
N TRP A 111 -10.57 -3.25 -5.36
CA TRP A 111 -11.82 -3.61 -6.01
C TRP A 111 -12.68 -4.53 -5.12
N ARG A 112 -12.07 -5.55 -4.49
CA ARG A 112 -12.76 -6.43 -3.53
C ARG A 112 -13.37 -5.64 -2.37
N ALA A 113 -12.65 -4.63 -1.85
CA ALA A 113 -13.17 -3.77 -0.78
C ALA A 113 -14.36 -2.92 -1.27
N ILE A 114 -14.32 -2.42 -2.51
CA ILE A 114 -15.44 -1.68 -3.13
C ILE A 114 -16.67 -2.60 -3.26
N GLN A 115 -16.50 -3.85 -3.73
CA GLN A 115 -17.59 -4.82 -3.81
C GLN A 115 -18.24 -5.08 -2.42
N ASP A 116 -17.47 -4.98 -1.36
CA ASP A 116 -17.95 -5.07 0.02
C ASP A 116 -18.49 -3.73 0.57
N GLY A 117 -18.71 -2.76 -0.29
CA GLY A 117 -19.35 -1.47 0.01
C GLY A 117 -18.44 -0.49 0.76
N VAL A 118 -17.12 -0.52 0.52
CA VAL A 118 -16.20 0.54 0.93
C VAL A 118 -16.20 1.65 -0.13
N ASP A 119 -16.40 2.91 0.28
CA ASP A 119 -16.42 4.07 -0.64
C ASP A 119 -14.99 4.50 -0.98
N VAL A 120 -14.32 3.74 -1.87
CA VAL A 120 -13.00 4.11 -2.39
C VAL A 120 -13.18 4.85 -3.71
N ARG A 121 -12.65 6.07 -3.79
CA ARG A 121 -12.86 6.97 -4.94
C ARG A 121 -11.63 7.25 -5.77
N GLY A 122 -10.45 6.86 -5.33
CA GLY A 122 -9.23 7.10 -6.08
C GLY A 122 -8.04 6.30 -5.59
N TYR A 123 -7.10 6.11 -6.51
CA TYR A 123 -5.83 5.44 -6.26
C TYR A 123 -4.71 6.21 -6.94
N LEU A 124 -3.70 6.60 -6.17
CA LEU A 124 -2.50 7.27 -6.65
C LEU A 124 -1.29 6.37 -6.36
N TYR A 125 -0.56 6.06 -7.42
CA TYR A 125 0.67 5.29 -7.29
C TYR A 125 1.82 6.18 -6.81
N TRP A 126 2.58 5.72 -5.82
CA TRP A 126 3.83 6.33 -5.41
C TRP A 126 5.02 5.61 -6.04
N SER A 127 5.73 6.25 -6.99
CA SER A 127 5.61 7.63 -7.41
C SER A 127 5.71 7.77 -8.92
N LEU A 128 5.40 8.95 -9.47
CA LEU A 128 5.55 9.20 -10.90
C LEU A 128 7.02 9.13 -11.32
N LEU A 129 7.92 9.79 -10.59
CA LEU A 129 9.35 9.84 -10.87
C LEU A 129 10.12 9.18 -9.73
N ASP A 130 11.28 8.58 -10.03
CA ASP A 130 12.26 8.28 -9.00
C ASP A 130 12.59 9.56 -8.23
N ASN A 131 12.69 9.49 -6.92
CA ASN A 131 12.88 10.67 -6.06
C ASN A 131 13.77 10.37 -4.85
N PHE A 132 13.91 11.37 -3.96
CA PHE A 132 14.68 11.28 -2.74
C PHE A 132 13.88 10.59 -1.64
N GLU A 133 14.31 9.40 -1.20
CA GLU A 133 13.65 8.58 -0.16
C GLU A 133 14.30 8.85 1.21
N TRP A 134 14.16 10.06 1.71
CA TRP A 134 14.61 10.47 3.06
C TRP A 134 16.02 9.93 3.43
N ALA A 135 16.11 9.18 4.52
CA ALA A 135 17.38 8.61 5.00
C ALA A 135 18.02 7.57 4.07
N LYS A 136 17.29 7.10 3.05
CA LYS A 136 17.79 6.16 2.02
C LYS A 136 18.36 6.88 0.80
N GLY A 137 18.20 8.20 0.73
CA GLY A 137 18.68 9.02 -0.40
C GLY A 137 17.97 8.64 -1.72
N PHE A 138 18.74 8.52 -2.78
CA PHE A 138 18.24 8.22 -4.13
C PHE A 138 18.35 6.74 -4.51
N ALA A 139 18.72 5.85 -3.58
CA ALA A 139 18.90 4.44 -3.89
C ALA A 139 17.58 3.70 -4.20
N PRO A 140 16.51 3.81 -3.40
CA PRO A 140 15.24 3.17 -3.70
C PRO A 140 14.56 3.78 -4.92
N ARG A 141 14.06 2.92 -5.82
CA ARG A 141 13.49 3.32 -7.11
C ARG A 141 11.97 3.07 -7.13
N PHE A 142 11.19 4.07 -6.75
CA PHE A 142 9.72 3.98 -6.72
C PHE A 142 9.04 4.43 -8.02
N GLY A 143 9.76 5.17 -8.88
CA GLY A 143 9.15 5.84 -10.02
C GLY A 143 8.54 4.91 -11.07
N LEU A 144 7.42 5.31 -11.63
CA LEU A 144 6.93 4.81 -12.92
C LEU A 144 7.86 5.27 -14.06
N VAL A 145 8.58 6.36 -13.82
CA VAL A 145 9.61 6.91 -14.71
C VAL A 145 10.95 6.88 -13.99
N GLU A 146 11.90 6.22 -14.58
CA GLU A 146 13.28 6.18 -14.14
C GLU A 146 13.98 7.52 -14.34
N ILE A 147 14.76 7.95 -13.37
CA ILE A 147 15.60 9.14 -13.45
C ILE A 147 17.06 8.74 -13.43
N ASN A 148 17.79 9.11 -14.46
CA ASN A 148 19.26 9.11 -14.42
C ASN A 148 19.70 10.39 -13.67
N TYR A 149 20.14 10.25 -12.42
CA TYR A 149 20.47 11.42 -11.59
C TYR A 149 21.73 12.18 -12.04
N ALA A 150 22.57 11.59 -12.91
CA ALA A 150 23.72 12.27 -13.46
C ALA A 150 23.36 13.17 -14.66
N THR A 151 22.42 12.71 -15.50
CA THR A 151 22.03 13.41 -16.75
C THR A 151 20.64 14.05 -16.68
N LEU A 152 19.85 13.70 -15.65
CA LEU A 152 18.44 14.05 -15.47
C LEU A 152 17.54 13.52 -16.60
N GLU A 153 18.02 12.57 -17.38
CA GLU A 153 17.22 11.85 -18.37
C GLU A 153 16.09 11.06 -17.71
N ARG A 154 14.93 11.02 -18.34
CA ARG A 154 13.74 10.36 -17.91
C ARG A 154 13.39 9.21 -18.84
N LYS A 155 13.25 8.00 -18.30
CA LYS A 155 12.87 6.82 -19.06
C LYS A 155 11.59 6.21 -18.47
N ILE A 156 10.54 6.16 -19.29
CA ILE A 156 9.27 5.55 -18.87
C ILE A 156 9.48 4.02 -18.74
N ARG A 157 9.10 3.46 -17.60
CA ARG A 157 9.16 2.02 -17.34
C ARG A 157 7.98 1.28 -17.99
N PRO A 158 8.12 0.00 -18.36
CA PRO A 158 7.02 -0.82 -18.90
C PRO A 158 5.76 -0.81 -18.02
N SER A 159 5.91 -0.93 -16.71
CA SER A 159 4.79 -0.89 -15.75
C SER A 159 3.97 0.40 -15.81
N ALA A 160 4.58 1.52 -16.20
CA ALA A 160 3.88 2.80 -16.35
C ALA A 160 2.85 2.77 -17.48
N TYR A 161 3.16 2.10 -18.58
CA TYR A 161 2.22 1.95 -19.71
C TYR A 161 1.02 1.08 -19.32
N GLU A 162 1.25 -0.01 -18.56
CA GLU A 162 0.17 -0.86 -18.07
C GLU A 162 -0.72 -0.10 -17.06
N TYR A 163 -0.11 0.62 -16.12
CA TYR A 163 -0.88 1.47 -15.21
C TYR A 163 -1.65 2.57 -15.96
N GLY A 164 -1.04 3.18 -16.97
CA GLY A 164 -1.70 4.16 -17.84
C GLY A 164 -2.93 3.63 -18.57
N LYS A 165 -2.89 2.36 -19.06
CA LYS A 165 -4.07 1.70 -19.63
C LYS A 165 -5.18 1.54 -18.61
N ILE A 166 -4.84 1.04 -17.38
CA ILE A 166 -5.81 0.88 -16.30
C ILE A 166 -6.48 2.22 -15.96
N CYS A 167 -5.68 3.31 -15.87
CA CYS A 167 -6.21 4.65 -15.59
C CYS A 167 -7.13 5.14 -16.71
N LYS A 168 -6.78 4.93 -17.97
CA LYS A 168 -7.56 5.36 -19.14
C LYS A 168 -8.89 4.61 -19.24
N ASP A 169 -8.84 3.30 -19.03
CA ASP A 169 -9.99 2.41 -19.25
C ASP A 169 -10.85 2.32 -17.96
N ASN A 170 -10.33 2.79 -16.84
CA ASN A 170 -10.90 2.59 -15.49
C ASN A 170 -11.27 1.12 -15.22
N ALA A 171 -10.48 0.22 -15.76
CA ALA A 171 -10.69 -1.23 -15.71
C ALA A 171 -9.35 -1.97 -15.82
N MET A 172 -9.31 -3.18 -15.28
CA MET A 172 -8.22 -4.11 -15.52
C MET A 172 -8.76 -5.54 -15.70
N GLN A 173 -8.07 -6.34 -16.51
CA GLN A 173 -8.35 -7.77 -16.61
C GLN A 173 -7.75 -8.48 -15.39
N ILE A 174 -8.55 -9.31 -14.76
CA ILE A 174 -8.13 -10.20 -13.67
C ILE A 174 -7.94 -11.57 -14.31
N ASN A 175 -6.69 -12.03 -14.42
CA ASN A 175 -6.43 -13.40 -14.78
C ASN A 175 -6.70 -14.26 -13.54
N GLU A 176 -7.70 -15.13 -13.60
CA GLU A 176 -8.02 -16.13 -12.58
C GLU A 176 -6.92 -17.20 -12.46
#